data_5974da9c159adc1911cbb9e8c030847c
#
_entry.id   5974da9c159adc1911cbb9e8c030847c
#
_cell.length_a   1.000
_cell.length_b   1.000
_cell.length_c   1.000
_cell.angle_alpha   90.00
_cell.angle_beta   90.00
_cell.angle_gamma   90.00
#
_symmetry.space_group_name_H-M   'P 1'
#
loop_
_entity.id
_entity.type
_entity.pdbx_description
1 polymer ?
#
loop_
_entity_poly.entity_id
_entity_poly.type
_entity_poly.pdbx_seq_one_letter_code
_entity_poly.pdbx_strand_id
1 'polypeptide(L)'
;MSRTRRKKRKGRVRPLRLLLVVFVLTGLLAGALWLLYQTLDEKTVIELDAGHDQTQPGYVSDTLREADLDMEIVLGVRDKFAENSDYVIQLTHDELTDMNMTSRLEKIDKDNPDLTISIHTYEDPYLRKTGTLIVVPPSGSRKSISAAEKICASLQEAGRGCEVVRMAYEAGREGRSTVRYLTLEEDYPSGAESREIFSVDSAVMEIQLLNMNDTGDAEQWTDPAFKASVIDAIAKGILSIAE
;
A
#
# COMPACT_ATOMS: atom_id res chain seq x y z
N MET A 1 -68.45 -56.00 7.08
CA MET A 1 -67.24 -55.26 7.40
C MET A 1 -66.92 -54.23 6.26
N SER A 2 -67.32 -52.96 6.50
CA SER A 2 -67.17 -51.89 5.49
C SER A 2 -65.91 -51.06 5.84
N ARG A 3 -64.85 -51.06 4.96
CA ARG A 3 -63.64 -50.28 5.08
C ARG A 3 -63.87 -48.90 4.47
N THR A 4 -64.05 -47.88 5.32
CA THR A 4 -64.12 -46.47 4.91
C THR A 4 -62.75 -45.99 4.49
N ARG A 5 -62.53 -45.75 3.19
CA ARG A 5 -61.37 -45.10 2.61
C ARG A 5 -61.33 -43.60 2.97
N ARG A 6 -60.49 -43.19 3.89
CA ARG A 6 -60.18 -41.80 4.19
C ARG A 6 -59.52 -41.12 2.99
N LYS A 7 -60.24 -40.28 2.24
CA LYS A 7 -59.65 -39.40 1.19
C LYS A 7 -58.73 -38.38 1.83
N LYS A 8 -57.42 -38.44 1.57
CA LYS A 8 -56.45 -37.36 1.91
C LYS A 8 -56.88 -36.10 1.15
N ARG A 9 -57.27 -35.06 1.90
CA ARG A 9 -57.48 -33.71 1.35
C ARG A 9 -56.10 -33.17 0.90
N LYS A 10 -55.88 -33.05 -0.41
CA LYS A 10 -54.76 -32.27 -0.96
C LYS A 10 -54.93 -30.80 -0.58
N GLY A 11 -54.07 -30.28 0.27
CA GLY A 11 -54.11 -28.87 0.66
C GLY A 11 -53.94 -28.00 -0.60
N ARG A 12 -54.94 -27.24 -0.96
CA ARG A 12 -54.91 -26.29 -2.08
C ARG A 12 -54.15 -25.09 -1.60
N VAL A 13 -52.86 -24.94 -2.01
CA VAL A 13 -52.04 -23.76 -1.75
C VAL A 13 -52.79 -22.57 -2.36
N ARG A 14 -53.15 -21.57 -1.53
CA ARG A 14 -53.83 -20.38 -2.04
C ARG A 14 -52.88 -19.65 -3.00
N PRO A 15 -53.25 -19.39 -4.27
CA PRO A 15 -52.34 -18.85 -5.28
C PRO A 15 -51.72 -17.49 -4.86
N LEU A 16 -52.47 -16.70 -4.07
CA LEU A 16 -52.00 -15.44 -3.52
C LEU A 16 -50.80 -15.60 -2.56
N ARG A 17 -50.80 -16.67 -1.74
CA ARG A 17 -49.66 -16.94 -0.83
C ARG A 17 -48.41 -17.38 -1.61
N LEU A 18 -48.59 -18.15 -2.68
CA LEU A 18 -47.51 -18.56 -3.55
C LEU A 18 -46.88 -17.35 -4.26
N LEU A 19 -47.71 -16.44 -4.80
CA LEU A 19 -47.28 -15.20 -5.43
C LEU A 19 -46.49 -14.30 -4.46
N LEU A 20 -46.95 -14.18 -3.22
CA LEU A 20 -46.28 -13.39 -2.19
C LEU A 20 -44.92 -13.96 -1.80
N VAL A 21 -44.81 -15.31 -1.69
CA VAL A 21 -43.52 -15.98 -1.44
C VAL A 21 -42.56 -15.78 -2.60
N VAL A 22 -43.05 -15.93 -3.83
CA VAL A 22 -42.19 -15.70 -5.04
C VAL A 22 -41.72 -14.25 -5.09
N PHE A 23 -42.60 -13.28 -4.82
CA PHE A 23 -42.22 -11.85 -4.80
C PHE A 23 -41.16 -11.54 -3.74
N VAL A 24 -41.29 -12.11 -2.53
CA VAL A 24 -40.32 -11.93 -1.44
C VAL A 24 -38.99 -12.58 -1.83
N LEU A 25 -39.01 -13.79 -2.37
CA LEU A 25 -37.78 -14.49 -2.79
C LEU A 25 -37.06 -13.78 -3.94
N THR A 26 -37.80 -13.26 -4.93
CA THR A 26 -37.20 -12.48 -6.02
C THR A 26 -36.62 -11.15 -5.52
N GLY A 27 -37.26 -10.49 -4.57
CA GLY A 27 -36.75 -9.28 -3.93
C GLY A 27 -35.47 -9.54 -3.12
N LEU A 28 -35.41 -10.62 -2.36
CA LEU A 28 -34.23 -11.03 -1.61
C LEU A 28 -33.07 -11.40 -2.56
N LEU A 29 -33.35 -12.12 -3.65
CA LEU A 29 -32.35 -12.48 -4.65
C LEU A 29 -31.81 -11.24 -5.37
N ALA A 30 -32.69 -10.32 -5.77
CA ALA A 30 -32.28 -9.06 -6.40
C ALA A 30 -31.45 -8.19 -5.44
N GLY A 31 -31.81 -8.11 -4.16
CA GLY A 31 -31.03 -7.43 -3.13
C GLY A 31 -29.67 -8.07 -2.90
N ALA A 32 -29.60 -9.40 -2.85
CA ALA A 32 -28.33 -10.11 -2.72
C ALA A 32 -27.42 -9.93 -3.94
N LEU A 33 -27.98 -9.97 -5.15
CA LEU A 33 -27.26 -9.71 -6.38
C LEU A 33 -26.77 -8.25 -6.48
N TRP A 34 -27.57 -7.30 -6.00
CA TRP A 34 -27.18 -5.89 -5.95
C TRP A 34 -26.04 -5.65 -4.96
N LEU A 35 -26.10 -6.25 -3.76
CA LEU A 35 -25.00 -6.22 -2.79
C LEU A 35 -23.74 -6.86 -3.36
N LEU A 36 -23.86 -8.02 -4.00
CA LEU A 36 -22.73 -8.69 -4.65
C LEU A 36 -22.14 -7.83 -5.78
N TYR A 37 -22.98 -7.17 -6.57
CA TYR A 37 -22.53 -6.25 -7.62
C TYR A 37 -21.74 -5.08 -7.04
N GLN A 38 -22.19 -4.47 -5.94
CA GLN A 38 -21.45 -3.41 -5.26
C GLN A 38 -20.08 -3.86 -4.75
N THR A 39 -19.98 -5.07 -4.17
CA THR A 39 -18.70 -5.59 -3.67
C THR A 39 -17.72 -6.00 -4.80
N LEU A 40 -18.23 -6.27 -6.01
CA LEU A 40 -17.42 -6.59 -7.18
C LEU A 40 -16.90 -5.34 -7.92
N ASP A 41 -17.44 -4.15 -7.63
CA ASP A 41 -17.10 -2.89 -8.29
C ASP A 41 -16.26 -1.96 -7.39
N GLU A 42 -15.84 -2.42 -6.20
CA GLU A 42 -14.97 -1.66 -5.31
C GLU A 42 -13.54 -1.66 -5.86
N LYS A 43 -13.10 -0.47 -6.29
CA LYS A 43 -11.73 -0.25 -6.74
C LYS A 43 -10.79 -0.16 -5.55
N THR A 44 -9.61 -0.72 -5.69
CA THR A 44 -8.56 -0.55 -4.69
C THR A 44 -7.94 0.84 -4.81
N VAL A 45 -8.04 1.63 -3.76
CA VAL A 45 -7.49 2.99 -3.70
C VAL A 45 -6.09 2.94 -3.09
N ILE A 46 -5.10 3.37 -3.84
CA ILE A 46 -3.71 3.47 -3.38
C ILE A 46 -3.29 4.93 -3.41
N GLU A 47 -2.84 5.44 -2.27
CA GLU A 47 -2.19 6.75 -2.17
C GLU A 47 -0.68 6.57 -2.31
N LEU A 48 -0.08 7.22 -3.31
CA LEU A 48 1.36 7.31 -3.47
C LEU A 48 1.83 8.65 -2.93
N ASP A 49 2.80 8.60 -2.03
CA ASP A 49 3.40 9.75 -1.39
C ASP A 49 4.85 9.88 -1.82
N ALA A 50 5.19 10.91 -2.61
CA ALA A 50 6.58 11.24 -2.88
C ALA A 50 7.19 11.91 -1.65
N GLY A 51 8.34 11.44 -1.23
CA GLY A 51 9.11 12.08 -0.15
C GLY A 51 9.53 13.50 -0.51
N HIS A 52 9.59 14.35 0.53
CA HIS A 52 10.10 15.70 0.35
C HIS A 52 9.29 16.60 -0.61
N ASP A 53 9.82 17.75 -0.96
CA ASP A 53 9.28 18.70 -1.93
C ASP A 53 10.41 19.63 -2.45
N GLN A 54 10.06 20.62 -3.26
CA GLN A 54 11.08 21.52 -3.83
C GLN A 54 11.71 22.45 -2.78
N THR A 55 11.01 22.75 -1.68
CA THR A 55 11.52 23.60 -0.58
C THR A 55 12.31 22.81 0.46
N GLN A 56 11.99 21.52 0.61
CA GLN A 56 12.66 20.58 1.50
C GLN A 56 13.10 19.34 0.72
N PRO A 57 14.20 19.44 -0.07
CA PRO A 57 14.53 18.45 -1.10
C PRO A 57 15.06 17.13 -0.56
N GLY A 58 15.20 16.96 0.74
CA GLY A 58 15.85 15.77 1.30
C GLY A 58 17.36 15.76 1.01
N TYR A 59 17.88 14.59 0.73
CA TYR A 59 19.28 14.44 0.34
C TYR A 59 19.55 15.04 -1.04
N VAL A 60 20.70 15.74 -1.16
CA VAL A 60 21.16 16.35 -2.41
C VAL A 60 22.63 16.03 -2.63
N SER A 61 22.94 15.43 -3.75
CA SER A 61 24.31 15.23 -4.24
C SER A 61 24.52 15.91 -5.61
N ASP A 62 25.69 15.73 -6.20
CA ASP A 62 25.99 16.26 -7.55
C ASP A 62 25.14 15.59 -8.64
N THR A 63 24.60 14.38 -8.40
CA THR A 63 23.93 13.55 -9.40
C THR A 63 22.49 13.22 -9.08
N LEU A 64 22.10 13.27 -7.82
CA LEU A 64 20.75 12.90 -7.35
C LEU A 64 20.23 13.93 -6.34
N ARG A 65 18.94 14.19 -6.46
CA ARG A 65 18.17 14.96 -5.50
C ARG A 65 16.96 14.10 -5.09
N GLU A 66 16.82 13.84 -3.81
CA GLU A 66 15.83 12.89 -3.29
C GLU A 66 14.40 13.23 -3.75
N ALA A 67 13.94 14.47 -3.53
CA ALA A 67 12.61 14.90 -3.95
C ALA A 67 12.32 14.66 -5.45
N ASP A 68 13.32 14.87 -6.32
CA ASP A 68 13.14 14.67 -7.76
C ASP A 68 13.06 13.18 -8.11
N LEU A 69 13.88 12.35 -7.46
CA LEU A 69 13.86 10.90 -7.66
C LEU A 69 12.56 10.30 -7.13
N ASP A 70 12.14 10.66 -5.92
CA ASP A 70 10.93 10.14 -5.30
C ASP A 70 9.71 10.47 -6.16
N MET A 71 9.61 11.70 -6.64
CA MET A 71 8.53 12.13 -7.54
C MET A 71 8.58 11.39 -8.88
N GLU A 72 9.76 11.22 -9.49
CA GLU A 72 9.91 10.46 -10.74
C GLU A 72 9.37 9.03 -10.60
N ILE A 73 9.72 8.35 -9.50
CA ILE A 73 9.27 6.98 -9.24
C ILE A 73 7.76 6.94 -8.99
N VAL A 74 7.22 7.83 -8.17
CA VAL A 74 5.79 7.93 -7.88
C VAL A 74 4.98 8.13 -9.17
N LEU A 75 5.38 9.09 -10.02
CA LEU A 75 4.71 9.34 -11.29
C LEU A 75 4.80 8.14 -12.25
N GLY A 76 5.98 7.52 -12.32
CA GLY A 76 6.18 6.33 -13.12
C GLY A 76 5.30 5.16 -12.69
N VAL A 77 5.18 4.92 -11.39
CA VAL A 77 4.28 3.88 -10.85
C VAL A 77 2.83 4.22 -11.15
N ARG A 78 2.39 5.46 -10.89
CA ARG A 78 1.02 5.92 -11.23
C ARG A 78 0.67 5.63 -12.69
N ASP A 79 1.57 5.95 -13.61
CA ASP A 79 1.33 5.82 -15.05
C ASP A 79 1.17 4.36 -15.50
N LYS A 80 1.73 3.38 -14.75
CA LYS A 80 1.49 1.95 -15.00
C LYS A 80 0.04 1.52 -14.73
N PHE A 81 -0.71 2.32 -13.98
CA PHE A 81 -2.11 2.02 -13.66
C PHE A 81 -3.12 2.83 -14.49
N ALA A 82 -2.67 3.67 -15.44
CA ALA A 82 -3.53 4.56 -16.21
C ALA A 82 -4.70 3.86 -16.94
N GLU A 83 -4.50 2.61 -17.37
CA GLU A 83 -5.51 1.80 -18.07
C GLU A 83 -6.12 0.71 -17.17
N ASN A 84 -5.74 0.64 -15.88
CA ASN A 84 -6.24 -0.39 -14.98
C ASN A 84 -7.51 0.10 -14.28
N SER A 85 -8.65 -0.55 -14.54
CA SER A 85 -9.96 -0.17 -13.99
C SER A 85 -10.15 -0.55 -12.53
N ASP A 86 -9.35 -1.49 -12.00
CA ASP A 86 -9.53 -2.08 -10.67
C ASP A 86 -8.83 -1.26 -9.58
N TYR A 87 -7.97 -0.32 -10.00
CA TYR A 87 -7.21 0.54 -9.11
C TYR A 87 -7.53 2.02 -9.33
N VAL A 88 -7.46 2.78 -8.24
CA VAL A 88 -7.42 4.24 -8.26
C VAL A 88 -6.12 4.66 -7.59
N ILE A 89 -5.23 5.26 -8.35
CA ILE A 89 -3.97 5.80 -7.82
C ILE A 89 -4.16 7.28 -7.55
N GLN A 90 -4.00 7.67 -6.29
CA GLN A 90 -4.00 9.04 -5.82
C GLN A 90 -2.58 9.45 -5.45
N LEU A 91 -2.28 10.75 -5.48
CA LEU A 91 -1.00 11.31 -5.07
C LEU A 91 -1.22 12.28 -3.93
N THR A 92 -0.32 12.30 -2.94
CA THR A 92 -0.35 13.31 -1.88
C THR A 92 -0.14 14.71 -2.46
N HIS A 93 0.77 14.85 -3.39
CA HIS A 93 1.07 16.09 -4.10
C HIS A 93 1.62 15.80 -5.49
N ASP A 94 1.75 16.83 -6.32
CA ASP A 94 2.33 16.79 -7.65
C ASP A 94 3.66 17.56 -7.70
N GLU A 95 4.30 17.57 -8.86
CA GLU A 95 5.60 18.24 -9.10
C GLU A 95 5.57 19.75 -8.84
N LEU A 96 4.41 20.38 -8.85
CA LEU A 96 4.22 21.82 -8.76
C LEU A 96 3.81 22.29 -7.36
N THR A 97 3.47 21.36 -6.48
CA THR A 97 2.90 21.66 -5.17
C THR A 97 3.86 21.30 -4.07
N ASP A 98 4.42 22.30 -3.38
CA ASP A 98 5.15 22.08 -2.13
C ASP A 98 4.16 21.73 -1.03
N MET A 99 4.37 20.57 -0.40
CA MET A 99 3.48 20.08 0.64
C MET A 99 4.28 19.45 1.78
N ASN A 100 4.26 20.12 2.93
CA ASN A 100 4.93 19.60 4.13
C ASN A 100 4.29 18.31 4.65
N MET A 101 5.00 17.57 5.49
CA MET A 101 4.58 16.27 6.02
C MET A 101 3.18 16.35 6.66
N THR A 102 2.89 17.34 7.51
CA THR A 102 1.58 17.46 8.16
C THR A 102 0.44 17.53 7.15
N SER A 103 0.58 18.35 6.11
CA SER A 103 -0.45 18.47 5.06
C SER A 103 -0.61 17.21 4.24
N ARG A 104 0.48 16.44 4.02
CA ARG A 104 0.42 15.14 3.35
C ARG A 104 -0.34 14.13 4.19
N LEU A 105 -0.07 14.05 5.50
CA LEU A 105 -0.79 13.17 6.44
C LEU A 105 -2.30 13.51 6.48
N GLU A 106 -2.65 14.80 6.61
CA GLU A 106 -4.04 15.25 6.58
C GLU A 106 -4.76 14.87 5.27
N LYS A 107 -4.04 14.92 4.14
CA LYS A 107 -4.60 14.50 2.85
C LYS A 107 -4.83 13.00 2.81
N ILE A 108 -3.86 12.18 3.23
CA ILE A 108 -3.98 10.73 3.27
C ILE A 108 -5.17 10.31 4.13
N ASP A 109 -5.30 10.87 5.34
CA ASP A 109 -6.43 10.55 6.23
C ASP A 109 -7.78 10.98 5.65
N LYS A 110 -7.82 12.11 4.94
CA LYS A 110 -9.04 12.58 4.25
C LYS A 110 -9.42 11.69 3.08
N ASP A 111 -8.44 11.25 2.30
CA ASP A 111 -8.66 10.42 1.11
C ASP A 111 -8.97 8.97 1.47
N ASN A 112 -8.59 8.56 2.68
CA ASN A 112 -8.86 7.25 3.27
C ASN A 112 -8.55 6.08 2.31
N PRO A 113 -7.31 5.96 1.81
CA PRO A 113 -6.93 4.92 0.85
C PRO A 113 -6.90 3.53 1.50
N ASP A 114 -6.98 2.50 0.66
CA ASP A 114 -6.77 1.12 1.09
C ASP A 114 -5.33 0.82 1.48
N LEU A 115 -4.38 1.53 0.86
CA LEU A 115 -2.95 1.40 1.10
C LEU A 115 -2.26 2.71 0.75
N THR A 116 -1.37 3.17 1.65
CA THR A 116 -0.45 4.28 1.42
C THR A 116 0.95 3.73 1.19
N ILE A 117 1.61 4.18 0.13
CA ILE A 117 3.00 3.85 -0.18
C ILE A 117 3.79 5.16 -0.28
N SER A 118 4.64 5.42 0.70
CA SER A 118 5.57 6.56 0.66
C SER A 118 6.89 6.14 0.03
N ILE A 119 7.47 6.98 -0.81
CA ILE A 119 8.73 6.75 -1.52
C ILE A 119 9.77 7.73 -1.01
N HIS A 120 10.90 7.20 -0.57
CA HIS A 120 12.04 7.93 -0.02
C HIS A 120 13.38 7.29 -0.39
N THR A 121 14.45 7.95 -0.01
CA THR A 121 15.78 7.35 0.10
C THR A 121 16.19 7.26 1.58
N TYR A 122 17.37 6.68 1.88
CA TYR A 122 17.88 6.64 3.24
C TYR A 122 19.39 6.88 3.30
N GLU A 123 19.86 7.25 4.48
CA GLU A 123 21.26 7.42 4.77
C GLU A 123 21.70 6.43 5.87
N ASP A 124 22.65 5.58 5.53
CA ASP A 124 23.37 4.76 6.49
C ASP A 124 24.88 4.83 6.17
N PRO A 125 25.61 5.73 6.81
CA PRO A 125 27.03 5.95 6.52
C PRO A 125 27.90 4.75 6.89
N TYR A 126 27.36 3.79 7.65
CA TYR A 126 28.07 2.56 8.00
C TYR A 126 27.78 1.42 7.03
N LEU A 127 26.96 1.64 6.02
CA LEU A 127 26.52 0.67 5.01
C LEU A 127 26.03 -0.67 5.64
N ARG A 128 25.38 -0.59 6.80
CA ARG A 128 24.75 -1.76 7.45
C ARG A 128 23.64 -2.35 6.62
N LYS A 129 23.02 -1.49 5.79
CA LYS A 129 22.00 -1.83 4.81
C LYS A 129 22.35 -1.24 3.47
N THR A 130 22.08 -1.99 2.42
CA THR A 130 22.26 -1.59 1.02
C THR A 130 21.03 -2.04 0.24
N GLY A 131 20.84 -1.48 -0.95
CA GLY A 131 19.68 -1.78 -1.78
C GLY A 131 18.40 -1.09 -1.27
N THR A 132 17.25 -1.66 -1.62
CA THR A 132 15.95 -1.12 -1.24
C THR A 132 15.50 -1.69 0.10
N LEU A 133 14.97 -0.84 0.97
CA LEU A 133 14.29 -1.25 2.19
C LEU A 133 12.81 -0.93 2.06
N ILE A 134 11.94 -1.87 2.45
CA ILE A 134 10.52 -1.56 2.63
C ILE A 134 10.25 -1.53 4.13
N VAL A 135 9.98 -0.35 4.66
CA VAL A 135 9.75 -0.13 6.08
C VAL A 135 8.27 -0.22 6.37
N VAL A 136 7.91 -1.06 7.33
CA VAL A 136 6.54 -1.21 7.80
C VAL A 136 6.36 -0.63 9.20
N PRO A 137 5.13 -0.23 9.60
CA PRO A 137 4.87 0.32 10.92
C PRO A 137 5.31 -0.61 12.06
N PRO A 138 5.62 -0.08 13.24
CA PRO A 138 5.99 -0.86 14.43
C PRO A 138 4.96 -1.93 14.79
N SER A 139 3.68 -1.58 14.73
CA SER A 139 2.55 -2.48 15.01
C SER A 139 2.14 -3.33 13.80
N GLY A 140 2.71 -3.10 12.66
CA GLY A 140 2.51 -3.66 11.33
C GLY A 140 1.18 -4.35 11.08
N SER A 141 0.24 -3.71 10.36
CA SER A 141 -0.96 -4.42 9.93
C SER A 141 -0.56 -5.59 9.00
N ARG A 142 -1.33 -6.68 9.04
CA ARG A 142 -1.08 -7.79 8.08
C ARG A 142 -1.10 -7.29 6.64
N LYS A 143 -1.96 -6.32 6.35
CA LYS A 143 -2.09 -5.73 5.00
C LYS A 143 -0.80 -5.01 4.60
N SER A 144 -0.22 -4.19 5.48
CA SER A 144 1.06 -3.52 5.25
C SER A 144 2.20 -4.51 5.03
N ILE A 145 2.33 -5.52 5.90
CA ILE A 145 3.40 -6.53 5.81
C ILE A 145 3.25 -7.34 4.53
N SER A 146 2.06 -7.88 4.25
CA SER A 146 1.82 -8.69 3.06
C SER A 146 2.07 -7.91 1.76
N ALA A 147 1.65 -6.64 1.70
CA ALA A 147 1.91 -5.78 0.55
C ALA A 147 3.41 -5.49 0.40
N ALA A 148 4.12 -5.19 1.50
CA ALA A 148 5.56 -4.98 1.50
C ALA A 148 6.34 -6.21 1.00
N GLU A 149 5.98 -7.40 1.47
CA GLU A 149 6.60 -8.66 1.04
C GLU A 149 6.40 -8.92 -0.47
N LYS A 150 5.20 -8.66 -1.00
CA LYS A 150 4.90 -8.83 -2.43
C LYS A 150 5.68 -7.85 -3.31
N ILE A 151 5.76 -6.57 -2.91
CA ILE A 151 6.55 -5.57 -3.63
C ILE A 151 8.04 -5.92 -3.54
N CYS A 152 8.53 -6.31 -2.37
CA CYS A 152 9.93 -6.71 -2.17
C CYS A 152 10.30 -7.93 -3.03
N ALA A 153 9.45 -8.95 -3.09
CA ALA A 153 9.64 -10.11 -3.97
C ALA A 153 9.73 -9.71 -5.44
N SER A 154 8.87 -8.79 -5.90
CA SER A 154 8.89 -8.28 -7.27
C SER A 154 10.18 -7.51 -7.60
N LEU A 155 10.69 -6.71 -6.64
CA LEU A 155 11.99 -6.03 -6.78
C LEU A 155 13.14 -7.03 -6.84
N GLN A 156 13.12 -8.08 -6.02
CA GLN A 156 14.13 -9.13 -6.04
C GLN A 156 14.12 -9.92 -7.37
N GLU A 157 12.96 -10.21 -7.92
CA GLU A 157 12.81 -10.83 -9.25
C GLU A 157 13.38 -9.95 -10.36
N ALA A 158 13.31 -8.62 -10.22
CA ALA A 158 13.94 -7.66 -11.14
C ALA A 158 15.45 -7.48 -10.89
N GLY A 159 16.04 -8.24 -9.97
CA GLY A 159 17.48 -8.18 -9.65
C GLY A 159 17.85 -7.09 -8.65
N ARG A 160 16.88 -6.41 -8.03
CA ARG A 160 17.11 -5.40 -6.99
C ARG A 160 17.16 -6.05 -5.60
N GLY A 161 18.22 -5.81 -4.83
CA GLY A 161 18.26 -6.20 -3.43
C GLY A 161 17.16 -5.49 -2.65
N CYS A 162 16.34 -6.25 -1.91
CA CYS A 162 15.24 -5.70 -1.14
C CYS A 162 15.06 -6.47 0.17
N GLU A 163 14.81 -5.74 1.25
CA GLU A 163 14.45 -6.29 2.56
C GLU A 163 13.22 -5.58 3.13
N VAL A 164 12.34 -6.34 3.81
CA VAL A 164 11.24 -5.76 4.60
C VAL A 164 11.69 -5.66 6.05
N VAL A 165 11.64 -4.44 6.61
CA VAL A 165 12.17 -4.12 7.95
C VAL A 165 11.22 -3.22 8.73
N ARG A 166 11.47 -3.11 10.05
CA ARG A 166 10.98 -2.02 10.89
C ARG A 166 12.15 -1.13 11.29
N MET A 167 11.94 0.18 11.30
CA MET A 167 12.96 1.14 11.73
C MET A 167 12.54 1.77 13.05
N ALA A 168 13.41 1.65 14.05
CA ALA A 168 13.25 2.27 15.36
C ALA A 168 14.27 3.41 15.52
N TYR A 169 13.79 4.59 15.88
CA TYR A 169 14.62 5.73 16.19
C TYR A 169 14.78 5.80 17.71
N GLU A 170 15.95 5.46 18.19
CA GLU A 170 16.27 5.46 19.62
C GLU A 170 17.03 6.75 19.98
N ALA A 171 16.70 7.35 21.13
CA ALA A 171 17.43 8.49 21.65
C ALA A 171 18.88 8.09 21.94
N GLY A 172 19.80 8.63 21.17
CA GLY A 172 21.24 8.42 21.34
C GLY A 172 21.87 9.41 22.33
N ARG A 173 23.18 9.30 22.50
CA ARG A 173 23.95 10.24 23.29
C ARG A 173 24.00 11.62 22.60
N GLU A 174 24.06 12.69 23.38
CA GLU A 174 24.18 14.07 22.87
C GLU A 174 23.04 14.56 21.99
N GLY A 175 21.81 14.01 22.17
CA GLY A 175 20.62 14.43 21.42
C GLY A 175 20.58 13.95 19.96
N ARG A 176 21.46 13.02 19.58
CA ARG A 176 21.39 12.38 18.26
C ARG A 176 20.53 11.14 18.35
N SER A 177 19.63 10.97 17.39
CA SER A 177 18.90 9.71 17.24
C SER A 177 19.77 8.67 16.53
N THR A 178 19.67 7.42 16.96
CA THR A 178 20.26 6.27 16.26
C THR A 178 19.16 5.43 15.64
N VAL A 179 19.38 5.02 14.38
CA VAL A 179 18.44 4.13 13.68
C VAL A 179 18.84 2.69 13.94
N ARG A 180 17.86 1.90 14.39
CA ARG A 180 17.97 0.45 14.48
C ARG A 180 17.04 -0.20 13.47
N TYR A 181 17.60 -1.06 12.63
CA TYR A 181 16.84 -1.89 11.69
C TYR A 181 16.45 -3.20 12.39
N LEU A 182 15.18 -3.52 12.37
CA LEU A 182 14.61 -4.70 13.01
C LEU A 182 13.99 -5.61 11.96
N THR A 183 14.14 -6.92 12.16
CA THR A 183 13.33 -7.89 11.42
C THR A 183 11.87 -7.86 11.88
N LEU A 184 10.98 -8.55 11.17
CA LEU A 184 9.56 -8.59 11.52
C LEU A 184 9.29 -9.35 12.83
N GLU A 185 10.19 -10.26 13.23
CA GLU A 185 10.09 -11.09 14.43
C GLU A 185 10.67 -10.44 15.69
N GLU A 186 11.55 -9.44 15.55
CA GLU A 186 12.14 -8.75 16.69
C GLU A 186 11.11 -7.84 17.38
N ASP A 187 11.19 -7.75 18.71
CA ASP A 187 10.36 -6.83 19.48
C ASP A 187 10.74 -5.36 19.17
N TYR A 188 9.73 -4.53 18.98
CA TYR A 188 9.96 -3.10 18.80
C TYR A 188 10.38 -2.45 20.12
N PRO A 189 11.50 -1.70 20.17
CA PRO A 189 12.01 -1.16 21.42
C PRO A 189 11.02 -0.20 22.09
N SER A 190 10.83 -0.37 23.40
CA SER A 190 9.97 0.51 24.18
C SER A 190 10.52 1.94 24.19
N GLY A 191 9.68 2.90 23.82
CA GLY A 191 10.04 4.33 23.79
C GLY A 191 10.84 4.75 22.55
N ALA A 192 11.08 3.86 21.58
CA ALA A 192 11.59 4.26 20.28
C ALA A 192 10.50 4.96 19.45
N GLU A 193 10.92 5.93 18.66
CA GLU A 193 10.03 6.63 17.72
C GLU A 193 9.99 5.89 16.37
N SER A 194 8.91 6.08 15.63
CA SER A 194 8.75 5.59 14.26
C SER A 194 8.66 6.76 13.27
N ARG A 195 8.60 6.46 11.98
CA ARG A 195 8.37 7.47 10.94
C ARG A 195 6.99 8.10 11.08
N GLU A 196 6.89 9.41 10.85
CA GLU A 196 5.63 10.17 10.96
C GLU A 196 4.54 9.62 10.03
N ILE A 197 4.90 9.14 8.84
CA ILE A 197 3.96 8.55 7.88
C ILE A 197 3.16 7.38 8.48
N PHE A 198 3.69 6.70 9.49
CA PHE A 198 3.01 5.59 10.16
C PHE A 198 1.92 5.99 11.16
N SER A 199 1.62 7.29 11.26
CA SER A 199 0.50 7.80 12.06
C SER A 199 -0.84 7.80 11.32
N VAL A 200 -0.86 7.56 10.00
CA VAL A 200 -2.10 7.49 9.21
C VAL A 200 -2.93 6.25 9.55
N ASP A 201 -4.25 6.36 9.37
CA ASP A 201 -5.20 5.30 9.69
C ASP A 201 -5.21 4.16 8.66
N SER A 202 -4.77 4.42 7.42
CA SER A 202 -4.70 3.42 6.34
C SER A 202 -3.60 2.38 6.59
N ALA A 203 -3.66 1.25 5.86
CA ALA A 203 -2.47 0.42 5.73
C ALA A 203 -1.37 1.23 5.05
N VAL A 204 -0.14 1.17 5.58
CA VAL A 204 0.95 2.05 5.12
C VAL A 204 2.28 1.32 5.09
N MET A 205 3.13 1.69 4.15
CA MET A 205 4.54 1.33 4.11
C MET A 205 5.36 2.48 3.50
N GLU A 206 6.66 2.44 3.74
CA GLU A 206 7.62 3.35 3.11
C GLU A 206 8.64 2.53 2.33
N ILE A 207 8.82 2.83 1.06
CA ILE A 207 9.88 2.25 0.21
C ILE A 207 11.06 3.21 0.23
N GLN A 208 12.15 2.78 0.83
CA GLN A 208 13.42 3.49 0.82
C GLN A 208 14.28 2.93 -0.32
N LEU A 209 14.33 3.65 -1.43
CA LEU A 209 14.84 3.19 -2.71
C LEU A 209 16.32 2.76 -2.66
N LEU A 210 17.16 3.56 -2.01
CA LEU A 210 18.61 3.33 -1.95
C LEU A 210 19.21 3.97 -0.72
N ASN A 211 20.42 3.47 -0.36
CA ASN A 211 21.28 4.15 0.61
C ASN A 211 22.12 5.22 -0.11
N MET A 212 21.86 6.49 0.18
CA MET A 212 22.57 7.60 -0.45
C MET A 212 24.07 7.66 -0.13
N ASN A 213 24.54 6.91 0.88
CA ASN A 213 25.97 6.77 1.19
C ASN A 213 26.63 5.63 0.38
N ASP A 214 25.86 4.78 -0.32
CA ASP A 214 26.39 3.75 -1.21
C ASP A 214 26.54 4.33 -2.63
N THR A 215 27.75 4.74 -2.96
CA THR A 215 28.04 5.39 -4.26
C THR A 215 27.79 4.46 -5.45
N GLY A 216 28.01 3.15 -5.29
CA GLY A 216 27.78 2.17 -6.35
C GLY A 216 26.28 1.94 -6.58
N ASP A 217 25.47 2.01 -5.55
CA ASP A 217 24.02 1.98 -5.65
C ASP A 217 23.50 3.29 -6.27
N ALA A 218 23.95 4.44 -5.77
CA ALA A 218 23.53 5.75 -6.28
C ALA A 218 23.82 5.96 -7.77
N GLU A 219 24.93 5.42 -8.30
CA GLU A 219 25.26 5.49 -9.71
C GLU A 219 24.22 4.79 -10.60
N GLN A 220 23.67 3.65 -10.16
CA GLN A 220 22.64 2.92 -10.92
C GLN A 220 21.37 3.76 -11.12
N TRP A 221 21.03 4.62 -10.14
CA TRP A 221 19.83 5.46 -10.19
C TRP A 221 19.94 6.65 -11.16
N THR A 222 21.10 6.85 -11.78
CA THR A 222 21.27 7.79 -12.89
C THR A 222 20.85 7.18 -14.23
N ASP A 223 20.71 5.86 -14.33
CA ASP A 223 20.28 5.15 -15.55
C ASP A 223 18.74 5.10 -15.66
N PRO A 224 18.14 5.72 -16.69
CA PRO A 224 16.70 5.67 -16.91
C PRO A 224 16.15 4.26 -17.09
N ALA A 225 16.92 3.32 -17.68
CA ALA A 225 16.49 1.95 -17.87
C ALA A 225 16.42 1.20 -16.54
N PHE A 226 17.36 1.46 -15.63
CA PHE A 226 17.33 0.92 -14.28
C PHE A 226 16.09 1.45 -13.52
N LYS A 227 15.86 2.77 -13.52
CA LYS A 227 14.66 3.37 -12.89
C LYS A 227 13.36 2.79 -13.43
N ALA A 228 13.26 2.65 -14.76
CA ALA A 228 12.09 2.03 -15.39
C ALA A 228 11.86 0.60 -14.90
N SER A 229 12.92 -0.21 -14.73
CA SER A 229 12.81 -1.57 -14.21
C SER A 229 12.32 -1.62 -12.76
N VAL A 230 12.73 -0.67 -11.92
CA VAL A 230 12.25 -0.55 -10.54
C VAL A 230 10.79 -0.12 -10.49
N ILE A 231 10.39 0.85 -11.33
CA ILE A 231 8.99 1.28 -11.48
C ILE A 231 8.10 0.08 -11.87
N ASP A 232 8.52 -0.70 -12.87
CA ASP A 232 7.80 -1.90 -13.31
C ASP A 232 7.68 -2.93 -12.19
N ALA A 233 8.75 -3.13 -11.42
CA ALA A 233 8.76 -4.07 -10.31
C ALA A 233 7.82 -3.63 -9.17
N ILE A 234 7.82 -2.35 -8.81
CA ILE A 234 6.89 -1.80 -7.79
C ILE A 234 5.45 -1.97 -8.27
N ALA A 235 5.15 -1.56 -9.50
CA ALA A 235 3.81 -1.69 -10.07
C ALA A 235 3.34 -3.15 -10.13
N LYS A 236 4.21 -4.10 -10.54
CA LYS A 236 3.94 -5.54 -10.52
C LYS A 236 3.65 -6.05 -9.12
N GLY A 237 4.44 -5.61 -8.13
CA GLY A 237 4.22 -5.95 -6.73
C GLY A 237 2.86 -5.46 -6.22
N ILE A 238 2.47 -4.24 -6.56
CA ILE A 238 1.14 -3.67 -6.22
C ILE A 238 0.02 -4.50 -6.84
N LEU A 239 0.12 -4.85 -8.13
CA LEU A 239 -0.89 -5.67 -8.82
C LEU A 239 -1.08 -7.04 -8.15
N SER A 240 -0.02 -7.62 -7.60
CA SER A 240 -0.10 -8.91 -6.91
C SER A 240 -0.79 -8.85 -5.54
N ILE A 241 -1.05 -7.65 -4.99
CA ILE A 241 -1.71 -7.49 -3.68
C ILE A 241 -3.17 -7.97 -3.71
N ALA A 242 -3.85 -7.79 -4.84
CA ALA A 242 -5.26 -8.17 -5.01
C ALA A 242 -5.47 -9.68 -5.28
N GLU A 243 -4.38 -10.42 -5.56
CA GLU A 243 -4.39 -11.88 -5.74
C GLU A 243 -4.27 -12.62 -4.39
#